data_4dbcd3b8a5a065bd4b15f586d77f8180
#
_entry.id   4dbcd3b8a5a065bd4b15f586d77f8180
#
_cell.length_a   1.000
_cell.length_b   1.000
_cell.length_c   1.000
_cell.angle_alpha   90.00
_cell.angle_beta   90.00
_cell.angle_gamma   90.00
#
_symmetry.space_group_name_H-M   'P 1'
#
loop_
_entity.id
_entity.type
_entity.pdbx_description
1 polymer ?
#
loop_
_entity_poly.entity_id
_entity_poly.type
_entity_poly.pdbx_seq_one_letter_code
_entity_poly.pdbx_strand_id
1 'polypeptide(L)'
;KTPPSAIFYGNDTNALLGYKAINDAGLRIPDDISVIGFDDIAMAKYSDPPLTTIKVYKEEIGSIAVRKLLEAINSNGPEIPVTTIMPVKLVERESVKTIGS
;
A
#
# COMPACT_ATOMS: atom_id res chain seq x y z
N LYS A 1 -15.51 -7.37 23.35
CA LYS A 1 -15.59 -7.64 21.92
C LYS A 1 -14.30 -8.22 21.39
N THR A 2 -14.42 -9.12 20.45
CA THR A 2 -13.27 -9.72 19.79
C THR A 2 -12.78 -8.80 18.69
N PRO A 3 -11.52 -8.34 18.71
CA PRO A 3 -10.98 -7.56 17.61
C PRO A 3 -10.81 -8.41 16.34
N PRO A 4 -10.71 -7.82 15.17
CA PRO A 4 -10.39 -8.58 13.97
C PRO A 4 -8.99 -9.17 14.07
N SER A 5 -8.72 -10.24 13.32
CA SER A 5 -7.38 -10.85 13.28
C SER A 5 -6.44 -10.13 12.32
N ALA A 6 -6.97 -9.33 11.40
CA ALA A 6 -6.17 -8.57 10.44
C ALA A 6 -6.93 -7.33 9.99
N ILE A 7 -6.18 -6.28 9.65
CA ILE A 7 -6.73 -5.05 9.08
C ILE A 7 -5.91 -4.68 7.84
N PHE A 8 -6.61 -4.43 6.75
CA PHE A 8 -6.00 -3.94 5.51
C PHE A 8 -6.34 -2.45 5.38
N TYR A 9 -5.34 -1.61 5.45
CA TYR A 9 -5.51 -0.16 5.33
C TYR A 9 -5.39 0.30 3.88
N GLY A 10 -6.09 1.37 3.54
CA GLY A 10 -6.05 1.93 2.20
C GLY A 10 -4.72 2.55 1.80
N ASN A 11 -3.89 2.92 2.78
CA ASN A 11 -2.53 3.40 2.54
C ASN A 11 -1.66 3.18 3.79
N ASP A 12 -0.34 3.31 3.62
CA ASP A 12 0.62 3.07 4.69
C ASP A 12 0.53 4.11 5.81
N THR A 13 0.26 5.36 5.47
CA THR A 13 0.12 6.42 6.49
C THR A 13 -0.99 6.06 7.47
N ASN A 14 -2.14 5.64 6.96
CA ASN A 14 -3.25 5.22 7.81
C ASN A 14 -2.91 3.93 8.57
N ALA A 15 -2.17 3.01 7.96
CA ALA A 15 -1.73 1.80 8.65
C ALA A 15 -0.85 2.14 9.86
N LEU A 16 0.08 3.08 9.72
CA LEU A 16 0.96 3.48 10.81
C LEU A 16 0.22 4.26 11.89
N LEU A 17 -0.79 5.04 11.52
CA LEU A 17 -1.70 5.65 12.50
C LEU A 17 -2.49 4.56 13.22
N GLY A 18 -2.91 3.52 12.50
CA GLY A 18 -3.57 2.36 13.08
C GLY A 18 -2.69 1.62 14.09
N TYR A 19 -1.38 1.56 13.86
CA TYR A 19 -0.41 0.99 14.81
C TYR A 19 -0.58 1.64 16.19
N LYS A 20 -0.67 2.96 16.22
CA LYS A 20 -0.83 3.66 17.50
C LYS A 20 -2.14 3.28 18.16
N ALA A 21 -3.24 3.26 17.44
CA ALA A 21 -4.54 2.88 17.98
C ALA A 21 -4.54 1.46 18.54
N ILE A 22 -3.92 0.52 17.81
CA ILE A 22 -3.82 -0.89 18.22
C ILE A 22 -2.98 -1.00 19.49
N ASN A 23 -1.82 -0.33 19.53
CA ASN A 23 -0.94 -0.34 20.69
C ASN A 23 -1.61 0.31 21.91
N ASP A 24 -2.34 1.40 21.71
CA ASP A 24 -3.06 2.08 22.79
C ASP A 24 -4.18 1.20 23.37
N ALA A 25 -4.73 0.29 22.55
CA ALA A 25 -5.71 -0.69 23.02
C ALA A 25 -5.08 -1.89 23.74
N GLY A 26 -3.75 -1.90 23.88
CA GLY A 26 -3.03 -3.01 24.53
C GLY A 26 -2.85 -4.24 23.66
N LEU A 27 -3.05 -4.10 22.35
CA LEU A 27 -2.92 -5.20 21.39
C LEU A 27 -1.57 -5.13 20.67
N ARG A 28 -1.09 -6.29 20.21
CA ARG A 28 0.22 -6.43 19.59
C ARG A 28 0.07 -6.71 18.09
N ILE A 29 1.03 -6.17 17.30
CA ILE A 29 1.14 -6.41 15.87
C ILE A 29 2.42 -7.22 15.64
N PRO A 30 2.38 -8.36 14.99
CA PRO A 30 1.22 -9.03 14.38
C PRO A 30 0.49 -10.03 15.30
N ASP A 31 0.94 -10.20 16.55
CA ASP A 31 0.47 -11.30 17.40
C ASP A 31 -1.04 -11.28 17.61
N ASP A 32 -1.62 -10.13 17.87
CA ASP A 32 -3.06 -9.99 18.11
C ASP A 32 -3.79 -9.55 16.84
N ILE A 33 -3.18 -8.65 16.06
CA ILE A 33 -3.76 -8.15 14.82
C ILE A 33 -2.64 -8.05 13.78
N SER A 34 -2.85 -8.67 12.62
CA SER A 34 -2.00 -8.45 11.45
C SER A 34 -2.41 -7.15 10.73
N VAL A 35 -1.44 -6.42 10.19
CA VAL A 35 -1.69 -5.14 9.51
C VAL A 35 -1.03 -5.14 8.15
N ILE A 36 -1.77 -4.73 7.14
CA ILE A 36 -1.28 -4.55 5.78
C ILE A 36 -1.59 -3.12 5.34
N GLY A 37 -0.63 -2.48 4.70
CA GLY A 37 -0.78 -1.15 4.10
C GLY A 37 -0.88 -1.20 2.59
N PHE A 38 -0.74 -0.05 1.97
CA PHE A 38 -0.74 0.12 0.52
C PHE A 38 0.09 1.36 0.19
N ASP A 39 1.04 1.27 -0.70
CA ASP A 39 1.92 2.30 -1.26
C ASP A 39 3.40 1.98 -1.14
N ASP A 40 3.84 1.35 -0.08
CA ASP A 40 5.25 1.14 0.27
C ASP A 40 6.00 2.47 0.40
N ILE A 41 5.50 3.33 1.28
CA ILE A 41 6.20 4.58 1.61
C ILE A 41 7.53 4.27 2.32
N ALA A 42 8.43 5.24 2.32
CA ALA A 42 9.77 5.04 2.91
C ALA A 42 9.71 4.58 4.37
N MET A 43 8.76 5.09 5.15
CA MET A 43 8.63 4.74 6.57
C MET A 43 8.16 3.31 6.82
N ALA A 44 7.58 2.64 5.81
CA ALA A 44 7.01 1.30 6.00
C ALA A 44 8.05 0.29 6.50
N LYS A 45 9.27 0.35 6.00
CA LYS A 45 10.34 -0.56 6.42
C LYS A 45 10.98 -0.19 7.75
N TYR A 46 10.73 1.01 8.26
CA TYR A 46 11.29 1.49 9.52
C TYR A 46 10.28 1.48 10.68
N SER A 47 9.03 1.11 10.43
CA SER A 47 8.03 0.96 11.48
C SER A 47 8.33 -0.26 12.35
N ASP A 48 7.70 -0.35 13.50
CA ASP A 48 7.87 -1.46 14.42
C ASP A 48 6.52 -2.12 14.75
N PRO A 49 6.26 -3.32 14.19
CA PRO A 49 7.10 -4.07 13.25
C PRO A 49 7.13 -3.43 11.85
N PRO A 50 8.14 -3.75 11.03
CA PRO A 50 8.15 -3.29 9.64
C PRO A 50 6.88 -3.71 8.90
N LEU A 51 6.29 -2.77 8.19
CA LEU A 51 4.94 -2.91 7.62
C LEU A 51 4.95 -3.69 6.31
N THR A 52 4.18 -4.78 6.29
CA THR A 52 3.82 -5.46 5.04
C THR A 52 2.88 -4.57 4.25
N THR A 53 3.16 -4.36 2.99
CA THR A 53 2.41 -3.42 2.17
C THR A 53 2.41 -3.83 0.70
N ILE A 54 1.73 -3.05 -0.12
CA ILE A 54 1.68 -3.23 -1.57
C ILE A 54 2.51 -2.12 -2.19
N LYS A 55 3.55 -2.50 -2.94
CA LYS A 55 4.38 -1.53 -3.65
C LYS A 55 3.67 -1.06 -4.91
N VAL A 56 3.53 0.24 -5.04
CA VAL A 56 3.04 0.91 -6.24
C VAL A 56 4.24 1.48 -6.96
N TYR A 57 4.35 1.22 -8.27
CA TYR A 57 5.47 1.71 -9.09
C TYR A 57 5.25 3.17 -9.47
N LYS A 58 5.43 4.05 -8.49
CA LYS A 58 5.07 5.47 -8.60
C LYS A 58 5.83 6.20 -9.70
N GLU A 59 7.14 5.95 -9.79
CA GLU A 59 7.98 6.60 -10.81
C GLU A 59 7.57 6.16 -12.21
N GLU A 60 7.33 4.88 -12.39
CA GLU A 60 6.89 4.33 -13.67
C GLU A 60 5.52 4.85 -14.07
N ILE A 61 4.59 4.93 -13.12
CA ILE A 61 3.26 5.52 -13.36
C ILE A 61 3.39 6.98 -13.77
N GLY A 62 4.22 7.73 -13.05
CA GLY A 62 4.48 9.14 -13.39
C GLY A 62 5.07 9.30 -14.78
N SER A 63 6.05 8.48 -15.14
CA SER A 63 6.68 8.50 -16.46
C SER A 63 5.69 8.19 -17.58
N ILE A 64 4.87 7.16 -17.39
CA ILE A 64 3.85 6.78 -18.37
C ILE A 64 2.80 7.88 -18.50
N ALA A 65 2.36 8.46 -17.38
CA ALA A 65 1.38 9.55 -17.38
C ALA A 65 1.88 10.76 -18.19
N VAL A 66 3.14 11.17 -17.95
CA VAL A 66 3.75 12.28 -18.68
C VAL A 66 3.86 11.97 -20.18
N ARG A 67 4.30 10.77 -20.52
CA ARG A 67 4.41 10.36 -21.93
C ARG A 67 3.05 10.40 -22.62
N LYS A 68 2.02 9.88 -21.96
CA LYS A 68 0.65 9.91 -22.48
C LYS A 68 0.13 11.33 -22.67
N LEU A 69 0.43 12.20 -21.72
CA LEU A 69 0.02 13.60 -21.80
C LEU A 69 0.72 14.31 -22.97
N LEU A 70 2.02 14.08 -23.16
CA LEU A 70 2.76 14.66 -24.27
C LEU A 70 2.24 14.15 -25.62
N GLU A 71 1.92 12.88 -25.74
CA GLU A 71 1.30 12.33 -26.93
C GLU A 71 -0.04 13.03 -27.24
N ALA A 72 -0.86 13.24 -26.20
CA ALA A 72 -2.14 13.92 -26.37
C ALA A 72 -1.97 15.37 -26.81
N ILE A 73 -0.99 16.09 -26.24
CA ILE A 73 -0.72 17.48 -26.62
C ILE A 73 -0.27 17.58 -28.08
N ASN A 74 0.52 16.63 -28.55
CA ASN A 74 1.09 16.62 -29.91
C ASN A 74 0.19 15.94 -30.94
N SER A 75 -0.97 15.46 -30.53
CA SER A 75 -1.92 14.79 -31.40
C SER A 75 -2.63 15.78 -32.33
N ASN A 76 -2.89 15.36 -33.59
CA ASN A 76 -3.56 16.17 -34.60
C ASN A 76 -5.04 15.82 -34.76
N GLY A 77 -5.68 15.34 -33.73
CA GLY A 77 -7.09 14.98 -33.79
C GLY A 77 -7.55 14.30 -32.51
N PRO A 78 -8.82 13.90 -32.47
CA PRO A 78 -9.33 13.20 -31.28
C PRO A 78 -8.62 11.86 -31.11
N GLU A 79 -8.25 11.55 -29.87
CA GLU A 79 -7.62 10.29 -29.52
C GLU A 79 -8.67 9.27 -29.07
N ILE A 80 -8.38 8.01 -29.36
CA ILE A 80 -9.18 6.92 -28.82
C ILE A 80 -8.77 6.77 -27.35
N PRO A 81 -9.74 6.86 -26.41
CA PRO A 81 -9.40 6.69 -24.99
C PRO A 81 -8.90 5.28 -24.72
N VAL A 82 -7.80 5.20 -24.00
CA VAL A 82 -7.21 3.92 -23.56
C VAL A 82 -6.94 3.97 -22.07
N THR A 83 -6.95 2.81 -21.44
CA THR A 83 -6.60 2.68 -20.04
C THR A 83 -5.30 1.86 -19.92
N THR A 84 -4.35 2.39 -19.18
CA THR A 84 -3.12 1.67 -18.86
C THR A 84 -3.17 1.22 -17.43
N ILE A 85 -3.00 -0.07 -17.19
CA ILE A 85 -3.02 -0.66 -15.85
C ILE A 85 -1.60 -1.09 -15.50
N MET A 86 -1.13 -0.62 -14.35
CA MET A 86 0.18 -1.02 -13.82
C MET A 86 -0.01 -2.10 -12.75
N PRO A 87 0.83 -3.14 -12.76
CA PRO A 87 0.80 -4.13 -11.70
C PRO A 87 1.30 -3.52 -10.39
N VAL A 88 0.95 -4.15 -9.29
CA VAL A 88 1.48 -3.86 -7.98
C VAL A 88 2.25 -5.08 -7.46
N LYS A 89 2.98 -4.93 -6.37
CA LYS A 89 3.79 -6.00 -5.81
C LYS A 89 3.57 -6.08 -4.30
N LEU A 90 3.31 -7.26 -3.78
CA LEU A 90 3.27 -7.48 -2.34
C LEU A 90 4.70 -7.43 -1.78
N VAL A 91 4.89 -6.62 -0.74
CA VAL A 91 6.15 -6.52 0.00
C VAL A 91 5.90 -7.08 1.40
N GLU A 92 6.31 -8.32 1.61
CA GLU A 92 6.15 -8.98 2.90
C GLU A 92 7.23 -8.50 3.87
N ARG A 93 6.78 -8.04 5.03
CA ARG A 93 7.66 -7.67 6.13
C ARG A 93 7.19 -8.41 7.39
N GLU A 94 7.06 -7.72 8.52
CA GLU A 94 6.86 -8.40 9.80
C GLU A 94 5.52 -8.07 10.47
N SER A 95 4.63 -7.36 9.79
CA SER A 95 3.35 -6.94 10.38
C SER A 95 2.21 -7.93 10.20
N VAL A 96 2.47 -9.08 9.58
CA VAL A 96 1.49 -10.12 9.35
C VAL A 96 2.01 -11.44 9.90
N LYS A 97 1.16 -12.19 10.57
CA LYS A 97 1.50 -13.53 11.02
C LYS A 97 0.66 -14.57 10.30
N THR A 98 1.22 -15.75 10.18
CA THR A 98 0.47 -16.92 9.71
C THR A 98 -0.47 -17.39 10.82
N ILE A 99 -1.72 -17.63 10.49
CA ILE A 99 -2.70 -18.21 11.40
C ILE A 99 -3.18 -19.55 10.83
N GLY A 100 -3.55 -20.45 11.73
CA GLY A 100 -3.93 -21.78 11.33
C GLY A 100 -2.68 -22.61 11.03
N SER A 101 -2.87 -23.73 10.38
CA SER A 101 -1.78 -24.66 10.10
C SER A 101 -1.81 -25.12 8.64
#